data_3d117fcf894cf2b04d71a8c1f52e29de
#
_entry.id   3d117fcf894cf2b04d71a8c1f52e29de
#
_cell.length_a   1.000
_cell.length_b   1.000
_cell.length_c   1.000
_cell.angle_alpha   90.00
_cell.angle_beta   90.00
_cell.angle_gamma   90.00
#
_symmetry.space_group_name_H-M   'P 1'
#
loop_
_entity.id
_entity.type
_entity.pdbx_description
1 polymer ?
#
loop_
_entity_poly.entity_id
_entity_poly.type
_entity_poly.pdbx_seq_one_letter_code
_entity_poly.pdbx_strand_id
1 'polypeptide(L)'
;MKTHLTIAASKENEMKKVISVYQTQVFIVILSLLILMMALGFNAHAAKLGLASAWLFDDNGGKTVKDVVSGHDGEIKGSLEWVNNGKFGGALEFPGKGDSYVRVDHDDVFNSDPYSFVAWVKLESASWQYVVWRNGDVWPEPENVRHLDIWIHDADYPVFMWHVNGNVGRIDGKTIIADGNWHHIAKIYDGKNVQMFVDGKVDGEAPSGGTLDTSESPIWIGARPGNVAATGLFDEVGFFTEALSEDELNNIMDNGLAGYAPVEAAGKATTTWALLKTKNK
;
A
#
# COMPACT_ATOMS: atom_id res chain seq x y z
N MET A 1 72.69 13.23 -11.21
CA MET A 1 71.53 13.13 -12.12
C MET A 1 70.50 12.11 -11.69
N LYS A 2 70.86 10.90 -11.22
CA LYS A 2 69.88 9.84 -10.76
C LYS A 2 69.03 10.26 -9.54
N THR A 3 69.60 10.99 -8.57
CA THR A 3 68.93 11.39 -7.31
C THR A 3 67.76 12.37 -7.55
N HIS A 4 67.86 13.28 -8.49
CA HIS A 4 66.81 14.24 -8.83
C HIS A 4 65.61 13.56 -9.54
N LEU A 5 65.84 12.53 -10.37
CA LEU A 5 64.77 11.77 -11.01
C LEU A 5 63.97 10.95 -10.02
N THR A 6 64.58 10.37 -8.99
CA THR A 6 63.93 9.58 -7.96
C THR A 6 63.04 10.43 -7.08
N ILE A 7 63.47 11.66 -6.73
CA ILE A 7 62.67 12.61 -5.94
C ILE A 7 61.45 13.11 -6.74
N ALA A 8 61.60 13.37 -8.05
CA ALA A 8 60.52 13.79 -8.91
C ALA A 8 59.45 12.69 -9.06
N ALA A 9 59.84 11.43 -9.28
CA ALA A 9 58.93 10.29 -9.35
C ALA A 9 58.18 10.03 -8.02
N SER A 10 58.85 10.21 -6.88
CA SER A 10 58.21 10.11 -5.54
C SER A 10 57.15 11.17 -5.34
N LYS A 11 57.42 12.42 -5.69
CA LYS A 11 56.44 13.54 -5.57
C LYS A 11 55.25 13.33 -6.52
N GLU A 12 55.47 12.83 -7.71
CA GLU A 12 54.40 12.53 -8.65
C GLU A 12 53.46 11.41 -8.13
N ASN A 13 54.02 10.36 -7.52
CA ASN A 13 53.23 9.30 -6.91
C ASN A 13 52.44 9.77 -5.69
N GLU A 14 53.00 10.61 -4.84
CA GLU A 14 52.28 11.22 -3.71
C GLU A 14 51.13 12.12 -4.21
N MET A 15 51.38 12.92 -5.24
CA MET A 15 50.34 13.74 -5.86
C MET A 15 49.22 12.92 -6.48
N LYS A 16 49.51 11.82 -7.16
CA LYS A 16 48.49 10.87 -7.69
C LYS A 16 47.61 10.26 -6.57
N LYS A 17 48.25 9.90 -5.42
CA LYS A 17 47.52 9.41 -4.26
C LYS A 17 46.56 10.46 -3.70
N VAL A 18 47.05 11.70 -3.53
CA VAL A 18 46.23 12.80 -3.02
C VAL A 18 45.04 13.09 -3.95
N ILE A 19 45.27 13.12 -5.26
CA ILE A 19 44.21 13.30 -6.28
C ILE A 19 43.17 12.17 -6.20
N SER A 20 43.64 10.91 -6.11
CA SER A 20 42.74 9.76 -5.98
C SER A 20 41.88 9.80 -4.75
N VAL A 21 42.43 10.16 -3.59
CA VAL A 21 41.67 10.32 -2.33
C VAL A 21 40.63 11.44 -2.48
N TYR A 22 41.02 12.57 -3.04
CA TYR A 22 40.10 13.69 -3.26
C TYR A 22 38.95 13.33 -4.20
N GLN A 23 39.24 12.64 -5.31
CA GLN A 23 38.20 12.15 -6.23
C GLN A 23 37.24 11.17 -5.56
N THR A 24 37.75 10.27 -4.70
CA THR A 24 36.90 9.35 -3.93
C THR A 24 36.01 10.09 -2.95
N GLN A 25 36.50 11.08 -2.23
CA GLN A 25 35.73 11.89 -1.30
C GLN A 25 34.63 12.69 -2.03
N VAL A 26 34.94 13.30 -3.16
CA VAL A 26 33.99 14.04 -4.00
C VAL A 26 32.90 13.10 -4.51
N PHE A 27 33.26 11.88 -4.96
CA PHE A 27 32.29 10.89 -5.42
C PHE A 27 31.34 10.46 -4.29
N ILE A 28 31.85 10.23 -3.07
CA ILE A 28 31.03 9.88 -1.89
C ILE A 28 30.04 11.01 -1.55
N VAL A 29 30.49 12.26 -1.58
CA VAL A 29 29.63 13.41 -1.32
C VAL A 29 28.53 13.55 -2.39
N ILE A 30 28.87 13.40 -3.66
CA ILE A 30 27.88 13.46 -4.74
C ILE A 30 26.86 12.31 -4.60
N LEU A 31 27.32 11.10 -4.32
CA LEU A 31 26.44 9.96 -4.12
C LEU A 31 25.50 10.14 -2.92
N SER A 32 26.01 10.69 -1.82
CA SER A 32 25.19 10.98 -0.63
C SER A 32 24.15 12.08 -0.90
N LEU A 33 24.48 13.10 -1.69
CA LEU A 33 23.55 14.15 -2.12
C LEU A 33 22.48 13.60 -3.05
N LEU A 34 22.82 12.70 -3.97
CA LEU A 34 21.85 12.04 -4.86
C LEU A 34 20.87 11.17 -4.07
N ILE A 35 21.36 10.40 -3.10
CA ILE A 35 20.51 9.58 -2.21
C ILE A 35 19.57 10.49 -1.39
N LEU A 36 20.08 11.62 -0.87
CA LEU A 36 19.28 12.58 -0.12
C LEU A 36 18.21 13.23 -1.02
N MET A 37 18.56 13.60 -2.26
CA MET A 37 17.60 14.17 -3.20
C MET A 37 16.52 13.16 -3.59
N MET A 38 16.86 11.89 -3.79
CA MET A 38 15.87 10.82 -4.01
C MET A 38 14.95 10.65 -2.79
N ALA A 39 15.49 10.59 -1.59
CA ALA A 39 14.72 10.48 -0.36
C ALA A 39 13.75 11.66 -0.16
N LEU A 40 14.19 12.89 -0.41
CA LEU A 40 13.35 14.08 -0.34
C LEU A 40 12.28 14.10 -1.44
N GLY A 41 12.58 13.58 -2.63
CA GLY A 41 11.62 13.44 -3.73
C GLY A 41 10.49 12.47 -3.40
N PHE A 42 10.79 11.34 -2.80
CA PHE A 42 9.79 10.35 -2.39
C PHE A 42 8.86 10.88 -1.30
N ASN A 43 9.39 11.55 -0.27
CA ASN A 43 8.57 12.14 0.79
C ASN A 43 7.65 13.25 0.26
N ALA A 44 8.13 14.09 -0.64
CA ALA A 44 7.32 15.13 -1.26
C ALA A 44 6.20 14.53 -2.13
N HIS A 45 6.43 13.37 -2.75
CA HIS A 45 5.45 12.69 -3.57
C HIS A 45 4.36 12.02 -2.70
N ALA A 46 4.75 11.33 -1.63
CA ALA A 46 3.81 10.73 -0.67
C ALA A 46 2.89 11.78 -0.05
N ALA A 47 3.47 12.90 0.42
CA ALA A 47 2.70 14.02 0.96
C ALA A 47 1.75 14.64 -0.07
N LYS A 48 2.13 14.65 -1.36
CA LYS A 48 1.29 15.15 -2.46
C LYS A 48 0.09 14.25 -2.74
N LEU A 49 0.24 12.92 -2.58
CA LEU A 49 -0.83 11.95 -2.84
C LEU A 49 -1.81 11.79 -1.67
N GLY A 50 -1.54 12.43 -0.53
CA GLY A 50 -2.40 12.28 0.64
C GLY A 50 -2.45 10.86 1.21
N LEU A 51 -1.35 10.08 1.11
CA LEU A 51 -1.28 8.73 1.68
C LEU A 51 -1.44 8.82 3.21
N ALA A 52 -2.56 8.34 3.72
CA ALA A 52 -2.92 8.38 5.14
C ALA A 52 -2.52 7.10 5.88
N SER A 53 -2.64 5.95 5.23
CA SER A 53 -2.24 4.66 5.80
C SER A 53 -1.77 3.70 4.72
N ALA A 54 -0.77 2.87 5.04
CA ALA A 54 -0.29 1.80 4.18
C ALA A 54 0.08 0.56 4.98
N TRP A 55 -0.54 -0.56 4.65
CA TRP A 55 -0.32 -1.89 5.23
C TRP A 55 0.34 -2.76 4.17
N LEU A 56 1.68 -2.90 4.29
CA LEU A 56 2.51 -3.59 3.27
C LEU A 56 2.53 -5.11 3.45
N PHE A 57 2.00 -5.62 4.55
CA PHE A 57 2.03 -7.04 4.91
C PHE A 57 3.43 -7.70 4.89
N ASP A 58 4.46 -6.91 5.19
CA ASP A 58 5.87 -7.33 5.26
C ASP A 58 6.36 -7.64 6.68
N ASP A 59 5.48 -7.65 7.69
CA ASP A 59 5.85 -7.81 9.11
C ASP A 59 6.40 -9.22 9.44
N ASN A 60 6.11 -10.21 8.60
CA ASN A 60 6.63 -11.58 8.69
C ASN A 60 6.31 -12.30 10.02
N GLY A 61 5.23 -11.93 10.70
CA GLY A 61 4.77 -12.61 11.92
C GLY A 61 4.05 -11.72 12.92
N GLY A 62 3.52 -12.35 13.95
CA GLY A 62 2.76 -11.65 14.99
C GLY A 62 1.28 -11.49 14.68
N LYS A 63 0.60 -10.70 15.50
CA LYS A 63 -0.85 -10.41 15.39
C LYS A 63 -1.14 -8.94 15.05
N THR A 64 -0.13 -8.22 14.58
CA THR A 64 -0.25 -6.81 14.20
C THR A 64 0.28 -6.64 12.79
N VAL A 65 -0.50 -6.01 11.93
CA VAL A 65 -0.09 -5.50 10.63
C VAL A 65 0.27 -4.03 10.81
N LYS A 66 1.51 -3.66 10.50
CA LYS A 66 1.97 -2.29 10.68
C LYS A 66 1.46 -1.36 9.59
N ASP A 67 0.89 -0.24 10.01
CA ASP A 67 0.76 0.93 9.15
C ASP A 67 2.10 1.68 9.12
N VAL A 68 2.74 1.70 7.96
CA VAL A 68 4.07 2.31 7.79
C VAL A 68 4.02 3.84 7.61
N VAL A 69 2.85 4.46 7.69
CA VAL A 69 2.65 5.90 7.45
C VAL A 69 2.35 6.65 8.75
N SER A 70 1.24 6.32 9.41
CA SER A 70 0.69 7.14 10.49
C SER A 70 0.40 6.34 11.78
N GLY A 71 0.57 5.02 11.75
CA GLY A 71 0.43 4.17 12.93
C GLY A 71 -1.00 3.66 13.17
N HIS A 72 -1.88 3.68 12.17
CA HIS A 72 -3.17 2.99 12.21
C HIS A 72 -2.96 1.48 12.00
N ASP A 73 -2.26 0.85 12.94
CA ASP A 73 -1.92 -0.57 12.88
C ASP A 73 -3.18 -1.44 12.83
N GLY A 74 -3.13 -2.51 12.04
CA GLY A 74 -4.20 -3.51 11.96
C GLY A 74 -3.97 -4.66 12.96
N GLU A 75 -5.04 -5.08 13.65
CA GLU A 75 -5.03 -6.27 14.50
C GLU A 75 -5.51 -7.50 13.72
N ILE A 76 -4.70 -8.55 13.68
CA ILE A 76 -5.08 -9.83 13.06
C ILE A 76 -6.03 -10.59 13.99
N LYS A 77 -7.21 -10.91 13.49
CA LYS A 77 -8.18 -11.82 14.10
C LYS A 77 -8.19 -13.16 13.35
N GLY A 78 -8.50 -14.22 14.08
CA GLY A 78 -8.61 -15.57 13.50
C GLY A 78 -7.29 -16.17 13.03
N SER A 79 -7.34 -16.87 11.90
CA SER A 79 -6.29 -17.79 11.42
C SER A 79 -5.62 -17.27 10.13
N LEU A 80 -5.23 -16.00 10.09
CA LEU A 80 -4.44 -15.46 8.99
C LEU A 80 -2.99 -15.92 9.08
N GLU A 81 -2.35 -16.18 7.94
CA GLU A 81 -0.97 -16.66 7.85
C GLU A 81 -0.09 -15.70 7.06
N TRP A 82 1.12 -15.42 7.60
CA TRP A 82 2.13 -14.65 6.89
C TRP A 82 2.84 -15.52 5.86
N VAL A 83 2.96 -15.01 4.63
CA VAL A 83 3.65 -15.70 3.53
C VAL A 83 4.71 -14.80 2.90
N ASN A 84 5.76 -15.40 2.29
CA ASN A 84 6.91 -14.66 1.75
C ASN A 84 6.84 -14.48 0.22
N ASN A 85 5.69 -14.74 -0.39
CA ASN A 85 5.46 -14.67 -1.83
C ASN A 85 4.34 -13.70 -2.19
N GLY A 86 4.41 -12.50 -1.63
CA GLY A 86 3.53 -11.38 -1.95
C GLY A 86 3.72 -10.87 -3.38
N LYS A 87 2.97 -9.86 -3.73
CA LYS A 87 3.19 -9.08 -4.96
C LYS A 87 4.49 -8.29 -4.85
N PHE A 88 4.73 -7.69 -3.66
CA PHE A 88 5.95 -7.00 -3.27
C PHE A 88 6.39 -7.51 -1.89
N GLY A 89 7.40 -8.38 -1.83
CA GLY A 89 7.87 -8.91 -0.54
C GLY A 89 6.97 -9.98 0.06
N GLY A 90 6.42 -9.71 1.25
CA GLY A 90 5.47 -10.58 1.96
C GLY A 90 4.04 -10.39 1.54
N ALA A 91 3.15 -11.17 2.15
CA ALA A 91 1.69 -11.03 2.04
C ALA A 91 0.99 -11.66 3.23
N LEU A 92 -0.30 -11.44 3.36
CA LEU A 92 -1.14 -12.10 4.34
C LEU A 92 -2.16 -13.02 3.65
N GLU A 93 -2.21 -14.29 4.07
CA GLU A 93 -3.13 -15.30 3.55
C GLU A 93 -4.43 -15.33 4.36
N PHE A 94 -5.55 -15.28 3.67
CA PHE A 94 -6.90 -15.30 4.20
C PHE A 94 -7.56 -16.65 3.88
N PRO A 95 -8.04 -17.39 4.90
CA PRO A 95 -8.51 -18.77 4.72
C PRO A 95 -10.01 -18.90 4.37
N GLY A 96 -10.70 -17.80 4.03
CA GLY A 96 -12.13 -17.83 3.75
C GLY A 96 -13.05 -18.01 4.97
N LYS A 97 -12.57 -17.70 6.18
CA LYS A 97 -13.33 -17.83 7.42
C LYS A 97 -13.76 -16.46 7.94
N GLY A 98 -15.05 -16.28 8.22
CA GLY A 98 -15.63 -15.00 8.66
C GLY A 98 -15.13 -14.48 9.99
N ASP A 99 -14.36 -15.25 10.76
CA ASP A 99 -13.66 -14.84 11.98
C ASP A 99 -12.19 -14.43 11.73
N SER A 100 -11.73 -14.50 10.47
CA SER A 100 -10.33 -14.29 10.07
C SER A 100 -10.23 -13.04 9.20
N TYR A 101 -9.71 -11.94 9.76
CA TYR A 101 -9.61 -10.62 9.14
C TYR A 101 -8.57 -9.75 9.81
N VAL A 102 -8.18 -8.65 9.18
CA VAL A 102 -7.44 -7.56 9.82
C VAL A 102 -8.43 -6.47 10.21
N ARG A 103 -8.39 -6.05 11.47
CA ARG A 103 -9.22 -4.95 12.00
C ARG A 103 -8.33 -3.73 12.24
N VAL A 104 -8.67 -2.61 11.61
CA VAL A 104 -8.06 -1.29 11.85
C VAL A 104 -9.07 -0.44 12.60
N ASP A 105 -8.67 0.15 13.73
CA ASP A 105 -9.55 1.01 14.50
C ASP A 105 -9.97 2.25 13.70
N HIS A 106 -11.12 2.80 14.05
CA HIS A 106 -11.61 4.02 13.44
C HIS A 106 -10.66 5.20 13.69
N ASP A 107 -10.48 6.00 12.67
CA ASP A 107 -9.92 7.35 12.71
C ASP A 107 -10.71 8.24 11.74
N ASP A 108 -10.85 9.52 12.05
CA ASP A 108 -11.58 10.48 11.21
C ASP A 108 -10.97 10.64 9.81
N VAL A 109 -9.67 10.34 9.66
CA VAL A 109 -8.98 10.35 8.37
C VAL A 109 -9.62 9.42 7.35
N PHE A 110 -10.23 8.32 7.81
CA PHE A 110 -10.95 7.38 6.94
C PHE A 110 -12.34 7.87 6.50
N ASN A 111 -12.77 9.05 6.92
CA ASN A 111 -13.96 9.77 6.45
C ASN A 111 -13.62 10.86 5.44
N SER A 112 -12.43 10.81 4.82
CA SER A 112 -11.99 11.81 3.85
C SER A 112 -12.90 11.90 2.63
N ASP A 113 -13.07 13.09 2.14
CA ASP A 113 -13.82 13.46 0.95
C ASP A 113 -13.01 14.54 0.19
N PRO A 114 -12.29 14.20 -0.89
CA PRO A 114 -12.23 12.90 -1.59
C PRO A 114 -11.38 11.81 -0.89
N TYR A 115 -11.34 10.60 -1.45
CA TYR A 115 -10.44 9.54 -1.01
C TYR A 115 -10.13 8.53 -2.13
N SER A 116 -9.05 7.74 -1.92
CA SER A 116 -8.77 6.54 -2.70
C SER A 116 -8.39 5.38 -1.77
N PHE A 117 -8.81 4.19 -2.15
CA PHE A 117 -8.40 2.92 -1.53
C PHE A 117 -7.77 2.04 -2.59
N VAL A 118 -6.63 1.44 -2.30
CA VAL A 118 -5.94 0.52 -3.21
C VAL A 118 -5.59 -0.78 -2.49
N ALA A 119 -5.51 -1.88 -3.23
CA ALA A 119 -5.05 -3.16 -2.72
C ALA A 119 -4.55 -4.05 -3.86
N TRP A 120 -3.50 -4.83 -3.62
CA TRP A 120 -3.20 -6.02 -4.39
C TRP A 120 -3.89 -7.22 -3.76
N VAL A 121 -4.61 -7.97 -4.57
CA VAL A 121 -5.31 -9.18 -4.15
C VAL A 121 -5.04 -10.32 -5.11
N LYS A 122 -4.93 -11.54 -4.57
CA LYS A 122 -4.86 -12.78 -5.34
C LYS A 122 -5.89 -13.74 -4.75
N LEU A 123 -7.08 -13.72 -5.30
CA LEU A 123 -8.25 -14.39 -4.74
C LEU A 123 -8.56 -15.68 -5.52
N GLU A 124 -8.91 -16.72 -4.78
CA GLU A 124 -9.50 -17.92 -5.34
C GLU A 124 -10.98 -17.69 -5.63
N SER A 125 -11.51 -18.36 -6.69
CA SER A 125 -12.95 -18.32 -6.95
C SER A 125 -13.71 -18.94 -5.79
N ALA A 126 -14.64 -18.19 -5.24
CA ALA A 126 -15.53 -18.61 -4.17
C ALA A 126 -16.85 -17.84 -4.25
N SER A 127 -17.89 -18.33 -3.57
CA SER A 127 -19.09 -17.52 -3.42
C SER A 127 -18.76 -16.32 -2.56
N TRP A 128 -19.21 -15.17 -2.92
CA TRP A 128 -19.12 -13.88 -2.19
C TRP A 128 -17.92 -13.76 -1.25
N GLN A 129 -17.05 -12.77 -1.47
CA GLN A 129 -15.88 -12.50 -0.66
C GLN A 129 -15.79 -11.00 -0.36
N TYR A 130 -15.29 -10.60 0.80
CA TYR A 130 -15.04 -9.20 1.10
C TYR A 130 -13.55 -8.87 1.02
N VAL A 131 -13.21 -7.86 0.23
CA VAL A 131 -11.87 -7.29 0.21
C VAL A 131 -11.70 -6.31 1.36
N VAL A 132 -12.63 -5.40 1.51
CA VAL A 132 -12.68 -4.46 2.61
C VAL A 132 -14.12 -4.13 2.92
N TRP A 133 -14.41 -3.99 4.22
CA TRP A 133 -15.71 -3.61 4.70
C TRP A 133 -15.58 -2.57 5.80
N ARG A 134 -16.37 -1.50 5.71
CA ARG A 134 -16.47 -0.47 6.73
C ARG A 134 -17.90 -0.02 6.82
N ASN A 135 -18.62 -0.62 7.75
CA ASN A 135 -20.04 -0.41 8.03
C ASN A 135 -20.27 -0.76 9.50
N GLY A 136 -21.37 -0.33 10.12
CA GLY A 136 -21.68 -0.57 11.54
C GLY A 136 -21.37 -1.97 12.06
N ASP A 137 -20.96 -2.07 13.32
CA ASP A 137 -20.43 -3.30 13.95
C ASP A 137 -21.44 -4.43 14.09
N VAL A 138 -22.76 -4.15 13.97
CA VAL A 138 -23.83 -5.09 14.33
C VAL A 138 -24.93 -5.10 13.25
N TRP A 139 -25.26 -6.27 12.77
CA TRP A 139 -26.48 -6.48 12.00
C TRP A 139 -27.67 -6.73 12.94
N PRO A 140 -28.84 -6.10 12.79
CA PRO A 140 -29.22 -5.06 11.81
C PRO A 140 -28.99 -3.65 12.39
N GLU A 141 -28.03 -2.91 11.84
CA GLU A 141 -27.79 -1.52 12.23
C GLU A 141 -28.77 -0.57 11.53
N PRO A 142 -29.28 0.45 12.24
CA PRO A 142 -30.08 1.52 11.63
C PRO A 142 -29.23 2.46 10.76
N GLU A 143 -27.91 2.42 10.86
CA GLU A 143 -26.97 3.26 10.13
C GLU A 143 -26.15 2.41 9.16
N ASN A 144 -26.76 2.03 8.04
CA ASN A 144 -26.07 1.42 6.91
C ASN A 144 -25.19 2.47 6.19
N VAL A 145 -24.10 2.88 6.79
CA VAL A 145 -23.15 3.78 6.17
C VAL A 145 -22.03 2.96 5.52
N ARG A 146 -22.06 2.84 4.21
CA ARG A 146 -21.05 2.08 3.44
C ARG A 146 -20.06 3.04 2.80
N HIS A 147 -19.15 3.58 3.59
CA HIS A 147 -18.13 4.47 3.06
C HIS A 147 -17.13 3.72 2.21
N LEU A 148 -16.62 2.61 2.73
CA LEU A 148 -15.64 1.75 2.06
C LEU A 148 -16.12 0.29 2.09
N ASP A 149 -16.79 -0.13 1.01
CA ASP A 149 -17.35 -1.46 0.88
C ASP A 149 -16.97 -2.01 -0.50
N ILE A 150 -16.09 -3.01 -0.51
CA ILE A 150 -15.59 -3.70 -1.71
C ILE A 150 -15.71 -5.19 -1.47
N TRP A 151 -16.46 -5.86 -2.32
CA TRP A 151 -16.64 -7.30 -2.27
C TRP A 151 -16.61 -7.94 -3.66
N ILE A 152 -16.45 -9.24 -3.72
CA ILE A 152 -16.38 -10.03 -4.95
C ILE A 152 -17.70 -10.77 -5.09
N HIS A 153 -18.31 -10.63 -6.27
CA HIS A 153 -19.53 -11.33 -6.64
C HIS A 153 -19.27 -12.84 -6.81
N ASP A 154 -20.30 -13.67 -6.72
CA ASP A 154 -20.22 -15.10 -7.01
C ASP A 154 -19.85 -15.44 -8.48
N ALA A 155 -19.85 -14.44 -9.34
CA ALA A 155 -19.30 -14.51 -10.70
C ALA A 155 -17.89 -13.90 -10.81
N ASP A 156 -17.15 -13.81 -9.69
CA ASP A 156 -15.73 -13.49 -9.57
C ASP A 156 -15.29 -12.09 -10.00
N TYR A 157 -16.22 -11.13 -10.19
CA TYR A 157 -15.92 -9.72 -10.44
C TYR A 157 -16.10 -8.85 -9.20
N PRO A 158 -15.40 -7.68 -9.09
CA PRO A 158 -15.52 -6.79 -7.93
C PRO A 158 -16.83 -5.99 -7.95
N VAL A 159 -17.37 -5.72 -6.77
CA VAL A 159 -18.50 -4.82 -6.55
C VAL A 159 -18.11 -3.77 -5.54
N PHE A 160 -18.33 -2.50 -5.90
CA PHE A 160 -18.11 -1.36 -5.03
C PHE A 160 -19.45 -0.76 -4.61
N MET A 161 -19.59 -0.49 -3.30
CA MET A 161 -20.76 0.17 -2.76
C MET A 161 -20.38 1.38 -1.92
N TRP A 162 -21.27 2.37 -1.85
CA TRP A 162 -21.13 3.55 -1.02
C TRP A 162 -22.50 4.07 -0.60
N HIS A 163 -22.53 4.96 0.40
CA HIS A 163 -23.74 5.68 0.82
C HIS A 163 -23.55 7.18 0.67
N VAL A 164 -24.62 7.83 0.21
CA VAL A 164 -24.73 9.27 0.08
C VAL A 164 -26.12 9.67 0.53
N ASN A 165 -26.24 10.49 1.58
CA ASN A 165 -27.52 10.91 2.14
C ASN A 165 -28.47 9.72 2.43
N GLY A 166 -27.94 8.62 2.96
CA GLY A 166 -28.68 7.39 3.23
C GLY A 166 -29.05 6.54 2.01
N ASN A 167 -28.67 6.96 0.79
CA ASN A 167 -28.91 6.19 -0.43
C ASN A 167 -27.69 5.36 -0.81
N VAL A 168 -27.95 4.14 -1.27
CA VAL A 168 -26.88 3.20 -1.71
C VAL A 168 -26.53 3.47 -3.16
N GLY A 169 -25.23 3.74 -3.42
CA GLY A 169 -24.63 3.63 -4.74
C GLY A 169 -23.96 2.27 -4.92
N ARG A 170 -23.90 1.78 -6.17
CA ARG A 170 -23.27 0.50 -6.51
C ARG A 170 -22.68 0.55 -7.92
N ILE A 171 -21.50 -0.05 -8.06
CA ILE A 171 -20.86 -0.39 -9.34
C ILE A 171 -20.56 -1.89 -9.33
N ASP A 172 -20.99 -2.59 -10.38
CA ASP A 172 -20.56 -3.94 -10.67
C ASP A 172 -19.44 -3.89 -11.71
N GLY A 173 -18.30 -4.50 -11.40
CA GLY A 173 -17.16 -4.62 -12.30
C GLY A 173 -17.44 -5.59 -13.45
N LYS A 174 -16.50 -5.66 -14.38
CA LYS A 174 -16.57 -6.54 -15.57
C LYS A 174 -15.42 -7.53 -15.62
N THR A 175 -14.30 -7.15 -14.98
CA THR A 175 -13.09 -7.97 -14.97
C THR A 175 -13.20 -9.03 -13.90
N ILE A 176 -12.91 -10.28 -14.27
CA ILE A 176 -12.80 -11.39 -13.31
C ILE A 176 -11.48 -11.21 -12.57
N ILE A 177 -11.53 -11.20 -11.23
CA ILE A 177 -10.35 -11.01 -10.37
C ILE A 177 -10.18 -12.11 -9.30
N ALA A 178 -11.16 -12.99 -9.13
CA ALA A 178 -11.01 -14.17 -8.29
C ALA A 178 -10.66 -15.39 -9.14
N ASP A 179 -9.53 -15.33 -9.83
CA ASP A 179 -9.03 -16.31 -10.80
C ASP A 179 -7.67 -16.93 -10.39
N GLY A 180 -7.22 -16.65 -9.16
CA GLY A 180 -5.94 -17.13 -8.62
C GLY A 180 -4.73 -16.34 -9.10
N ASN A 181 -4.89 -15.21 -9.80
CA ASN A 181 -3.82 -14.31 -10.18
C ASN A 181 -3.81 -13.05 -9.31
N TRP A 182 -2.68 -12.32 -9.31
CA TRP A 182 -2.60 -11.01 -8.68
C TRP A 182 -3.31 -9.95 -9.51
N HIS A 183 -4.26 -9.24 -8.88
CA HIS A 183 -4.94 -8.08 -9.43
C HIS A 183 -4.79 -6.86 -8.52
N HIS A 184 -4.55 -5.71 -9.10
CA HIS A 184 -4.60 -4.43 -8.40
C HIS A 184 -6.02 -3.86 -8.51
N ILE A 185 -6.64 -3.57 -7.39
CA ILE A 185 -7.94 -2.92 -7.34
C ILE A 185 -7.83 -1.55 -6.69
N ALA A 186 -8.55 -0.57 -7.22
CA ALA A 186 -8.66 0.73 -6.60
C ALA A 186 -10.07 1.27 -6.66
N LYS A 187 -10.53 1.83 -5.53
CA LYS A 187 -11.75 2.61 -5.42
C LYS A 187 -11.37 4.07 -5.23
N ILE A 188 -11.80 4.93 -6.16
CA ILE A 188 -11.55 6.37 -6.12
C ILE A 188 -12.87 7.10 -6.01
N TYR A 189 -12.95 8.02 -5.08
CA TYR A 189 -14.02 8.99 -4.96
C TYR A 189 -13.44 10.40 -5.10
N ASP A 190 -13.89 11.16 -6.11
CA ASP A 190 -13.35 12.47 -6.45
C ASP A 190 -14.23 13.65 -5.94
N GLY A 191 -15.22 13.36 -5.09
CA GLY A 191 -16.21 14.32 -4.61
C GLY A 191 -17.46 14.41 -5.51
N LYS A 192 -17.50 13.70 -6.65
CA LYS A 192 -18.60 13.69 -7.62
C LYS A 192 -18.93 12.29 -8.14
N ASN A 193 -17.88 11.52 -8.44
CA ASN A 193 -17.99 10.18 -9.00
C ASN A 193 -17.24 9.18 -8.12
N VAL A 194 -17.75 7.95 -8.11
CA VAL A 194 -17.00 6.79 -7.62
C VAL A 194 -16.52 6.03 -8.85
N GLN A 195 -15.22 5.75 -8.91
CA GLN A 195 -14.57 5.00 -9.97
C GLN A 195 -14.00 3.70 -9.44
N MET A 196 -14.16 2.63 -10.19
CA MET A 196 -13.55 1.33 -9.98
C MET A 196 -12.42 1.14 -10.99
N PHE A 197 -11.22 0.85 -10.50
CA PHE A 197 -10.10 0.45 -11.32
C PHE A 197 -9.70 -0.99 -11.02
N VAL A 198 -9.41 -1.73 -12.09
CA VAL A 198 -8.79 -3.05 -12.03
C VAL A 198 -7.56 -3.03 -12.94
N ASP A 199 -6.41 -3.41 -12.40
CA ASP A 199 -5.11 -3.44 -13.11
C ASP A 199 -4.80 -2.14 -13.87
N GLY A 200 -5.03 -1.01 -13.18
CA GLY A 200 -4.77 0.34 -13.69
C GLY A 200 -5.78 0.87 -14.71
N LYS A 201 -6.86 0.15 -14.99
CA LYS A 201 -7.89 0.54 -15.96
C LYS A 201 -9.24 0.72 -15.31
N VAL A 202 -10.01 1.71 -15.78
CA VAL A 202 -11.39 1.91 -15.34
C VAL A 202 -12.23 0.68 -15.69
N ASP A 203 -12.75 -0.01 -14.68
CA ASP A 203 -13.64 -1.17 -14.81
C ASP A 203 -15.12 -0.79 -14.59
N GLY A 204 -15.37 0.32 -13.93
CA GLY A 204 -16.69 0.92 -13.75
C GLY A 204 -16.63 2.33 -13.15
N GLU A 205 -17.68 3.10 -13.40
CA GLU A 205 -17.83 4.46 -12.89
C GLU A 205 -19.31 4.80 -12.71
N ALA A 206 -19.62 5.55 -11.65
CA ALA A 206 -20.96 6.11 -11.44
C ALA A 206 -20.88 7.43 -10.66
N PRO A 207 -21.82 8.37 -10.87
CA PRO A 207 -21.94 9.56 -10.05
C PRO A 207 -22.22 9.16 -8.60
N SER A 208 -21.56 9.82 -7.64
CA SER A 208 -21.77 9.55 -6.19
C SER A 208 -23.16 10.00 -5.73
N GLY A 209 -23.69 11.05 -6.32
CA GLY A 209 -24.97 11.65 -5.93
C GLY A 209 -24.86 12.69 -4.81
N GLY A 210 -23.66 13.00 -4.32
CA GLY A 210 -23.40 13.99 -3.26
C GLY A 210 -22.25 13.61 -2.35
N THR A 211 -22.11 14.25 -1.21
CA THR A 211 -21.12 13.95 -0.18
C THR A 211 -21.40 12.58 0.44
N LEU A 212 -20.34 11.79 0.61
CA LEU A 212 -20.42 10.46 1.22
C LEU A 212 -20.81 10.56 2.71
N ASP A 213 -21.62 9.61 3.15
CA ASP A 213 -21.96 9.49 4.57
C ASP A 213 -20.73 9.04 5.38
N THR A 214 -20.49 9.64 6.55
CA THR A 214 -19.36 9.28 7.43
C THR A 214 -19.70 8.07 8.30
N SER A 215 -18.67 7.38 8.78
CA SER A 215 -18.80 6.20 9.65
C SER A 215 -17.79 6.27 10.80
N GLU A 216 -18.18 5.83 11.99
CA GLU A 216 -17.29 5.61 13.15
C GLU A 216 -16.82 4.14 13.25
N SER A 217 -17.19 3.32 12.27
CA SER A 217 -16.85 1.90 12.27
C SER A 217 -15.36 1.69 11.95
N PRO A 218 -14.75 0.62 12.50
CA PRO A 218 -13.46 0.15 12.08
C PRO A 218 -13.42 -0.21 10.60
N ILE A 219 -12.23 -0.36 10.04
CA ILE A 219 -12.02 -1.00 8.73
C ILE A 219 -11.73 -2.48 8.98
N TRP A 220 -12.42 -3.36 8.26
CA TRP A 220 -12.14 -4.80 8.23
C TRP A 220 -11.61 -5.17 6.85
N ILE A 221 -10.36 -5.63 6.79
CA ILE A 221 -9.73 -6.10 5.56
C ILE A 221 -9.89 -7.61 5.50
N GLY A 222 -10.39 -8.11 4.37
CA GLY A 222 -10.52 -9.52 4.06
C GLY A 222 -11.81 -10.18 4.56
N ALA A 223 -12.69 -9.49 5.29
CA ALA A 223 -13.97 -10.07 5.69
C ALA A 223 -15.04 -9.04 6.08
N ARG A 224 -16.28 -9.46 6.01
CA ARG A 224 -17.38 -8.96 6.83
C ARG A 224 -17.47 -9.87 8.07
N PRO A 225 -17.13 -9.37 9.27
CA PRO A 225 -16.99 -10.21 10.47
C PRO A 225 -18.21 -11.09 10.76
N GLY A 226 -17.97 -12.33 11.12
CA GLY A 226 -19.02 -13.31 11.44
C GLY A 226 -19.81 -13.83 10.24
N ASN A 227 -19.45 -13.44 9.01
CA ASN A 227 -20.20 -13.82 7.82
C ASN A 227 -19.26 -14.27 6.69
N VAL A 228 -18.95 -13.41 5.74
CA VAL A 228 -18.24 -13.71 4.50
C VAL A 228 -16.82 -13.19 4.56
N ALA A 229 -15.85 -13.99 4.13
CA ALA A 229 -14.43 -13.65 4.13
C ALA A 229 -13.77 -14.00 2.80
N ALA A 230 -12.64 -13.35 2.55
CA ALA A 230 -11.80 -13.62 1.39
C ALA A 230 -11.03 -14.94 1.55
N THR A 231 -10.80 -15.60 0.42
CA THR A 231 -9.91 -16.75 0.29
C THR A 231 -8.79 -16.37 -0.68
N GLY A 232 -7.55 -16.29 -0.18
CA GLY A 232 -6.40 -15.91 -1.00
C GLY A 232 -5.44 -14.96 -0.29
N LEU A 233 -4.64 -14.24 -1.08
CA LEU A 233 -3.57 -13.36 -0.59
C LEU A 233 -3.94 -11.89 -0.74
N PHE A 234 -3.52 -11.09 0.25
CA PHE A 234 -3.58 -9.62 0.21
C PHE A 234 -2.20 -9.05 0.41
N ASP A 235 -1.93 -7.95 -0.30
CA ASP A 235 -0.68 -7.22 -0.24
C ASP A 235 -0.91 -5.74 -0.57
N GLU A 236 -0.03 -4.86 -0.09
CA GLU A 236 0.03 -3.44 -0.48
C GLU A 236 -1.33 -2.72 -0.37
N VAL A 237 -1.97 -2.79 0.80
CA VAL A 237 -3.24 -2.09 1.04
C VAL A 237 -2.98 -0.66 1.48
N GLY A 238 -3.62 0.32 0.81
CA GLY A 238 -3.42 1.74 1.08
C GLY A 238 -4.72 2.55 1.10
N PHE A 239 -4.74 3.58 1.97
CA PHE A 239 -5.79 4.58 2.03
C PHE A 239 -5.21 5.99 1.83
N PHE A 240 -5.83 6.76 0.94
CA PHE A 240 -5.41 8.12 0.56
C PHE A 240 -6.55 9.10 0.81
N THR A 241 -6.22 10.30 1.27
CA THR A 241 -7.15 11.42 1.47
C THR A 241 -7.34 12.27 0.22
N GLU A 242 -6.92 11.78 -0.93
CA GLU A 242 -6.99 12.41 -2.24
C GLU A 242 -7.53 11.44 -3.28
N ALA A 243 -8.15 11.96 -4.33
CA ALA A 243 -8.51 11.18 -5.52
C ALA A 243 -7.26 10.99 -6.38
N LEU A 244 -6.75 9.77 -6.45
CA LEU A 244 -5.59 9.44 -7.27
C LEU A 244 -5.92 9.52 -8.76
N SER A 245 -5.00 10.07 -9.54
CA SER A 245 -5.03 10.01 -11.00
C SER A 245 -4.63 8.61 -11.51
N GLU A 246 -4.95 8.30 -12.76
CA GLU A 246 -4.56 7.05 -13.41
C GLU A 246 -3.03 6.86 -13.45
N ASP A 247 -2.27 7.94 -13.70
CA ASP A 247 -0.80 7.89 -13.69
C ASP A 247 -0.25 7.57 -12.29
N GLU A 248 -0.85 8.13 -11.24
CA GLU A 248 -0.49 7.86 -9.84
C GLU A 248 -0.84 6.42 -9.46
N LEU A 249 -2.01 5.92 -9.86
CA LEU A 249 -2.38 4.52 -9.67
C LEU A 249 -1.40 3.56 -10.36
N ASN A 250 -1.08 3.82 -11.62
CA ASN A 250 -0.14 3.00 -12.38
C ASN A 250 1.24 3.00 -11.72
N ASN A 251 1.70 4.14 -11.22
CA ASN A 251 2.96 4.22 -10.50
C ASN A 251 2.94 3.43 -9.18
N ILE A 252 1.84 3.47 -8.41
CA ILE A 252 1.66 2.66 -7.20
C ILE A 252 1.62 1.17 -7.56
N MET A 253 0.90 0.82 -8.59
CA MET A 253 0.78 -0.57 -9.07
C MET A 253 2.14 -1.15 -9.49
N ASP A 254 2.99 -0.37 -10.13
CA ASP A 254 4.30 -0.82 -10.64
C ASP A 254 5.38 -0.87 -9.54
N ASN A 255 5.31 0.00 -8.54
CA ASN A 255 6.40 0.22 -7.56
C ASN A 255 6.03 -0.12 -6.11
N GLY A 256 4.76 -0.43 -5.82
CA GLY A 256 4.24 -0.65 -4.48
C GLY A 256 4.11 0.63 -3.66
N LEU A 257 3.58 0.50 -2.44
CA LEU A 257 3.35 1.61 -1.50
C LEU A 257 4.59 1.97 -0.67
N ALA A 258 5.56 1.07 -0.55
CA ALA A 258 6.76 1.29 0.26
C ALA A 258 7.55 2.55 -0.17
N GLY A 259 7.54 2.89 -1.46
CA GLY A 259 8.17 4.10 -2.00
C GLY A 259 7.49 5.41 -1.58
N TYR A 260 6.26 5.34 -1.09
CA TYR A 260 5.45 6.48 -0.66
C TYR A 260 5.43 6.65 0.87
N ALA A 261 5.90 5.66 1.63
CA ALA A 261 5.99 5.75 3.08
C ALA A 261 7.04 6.80 3.54
N PRO A 262 6.83 7.49 4.68
CA PRO A 262 7.83 8.40 5.24
C PRO A 262 9.18 7.72 5.47
N VAL A 263 10.29 8.44 5.23
CA VAL A 263 11.67 7.89 5.31
C VAL A 263 12.00 7.28 6.67
N GLU A 264 11.35 7.70 7.74
CA GLU A 264 11.55 7.13 9.08
C GLU A 264 11.07 5.67 9.18
N ALA A 265 10.02 5.32 8.46
CA ALA A 265 9.56 3.94 8.34
C ALA A 265 10.47 3.12 7.40
N ALA A 266 10.92 3.70 6.29
CA ALA A 266 11.87 3.09 5.35
C ALA A 266 13.26 2.86 5.98
N GLY A 267 13.66 3.61 7.02
CA GLY A 267 14.92 3.40 7.75
C GLY A 267 15.04 2.03 8.40
N LYS A 268 13.92 1.36 8.72
CA LYS A 268 13.93 -0.02 9.20
C LYS A 268 14.09 -1.05 8.07
N ALA A 269 13.57 -0.76 6.89
CA ALA A 269 13.74 -1.63 5.72
C ALA A 269 15.19 -1.59 5.18
N THR A 270 15.84 -0.42 5.19
CA THR A 270 17.26 -0.26 4.79
C THR A 270 18.22 -0.96 5.73
N THR A 271 17.92 -1.05 7.04
CA THR A 271 18.71 -1.86 7.97
C THR A 271 18.61 -3.36 7.69
N THR A 272 17.48 -3.84 7.23
CA THR A 272 17.31 -5.26 6.83
C THR A 272 18.13 -5.58 5.59
N TRP A 273 18.19 -4.71 4.58
CA TRP A 273 19.04 -4.85 3.41
C TRP A 273 20.54 -4.78 3.72
N ALA A 274 20.94 -3.92 4.65
CA ALA A 274 22.33 -3.84 5.11
C ALA A 274 22.75 -5.12 5.85
N LEU A 275 21.86 -5.70 6.68
CA LEU A 275 22.10 -6.95 7.41
C LEU A 275 22.16 -8.19 6.49
N LEU A 276 21.40 -8.20 5.39
CA LEU A 276 21.46 -9.29 4.40
C LEU A 276 22.78 -9.29 3.62
N LYS A 277 23.35 -8.12 3.33
CA LYS A 277 24.65 -8.00 2.66
C LYS A 277 25.85 -8.42 3.53
N THR A 278 25.73 -8.39 4.85
CA THR A 278 26.81 -8.79 5.78
C THR A 278 26.82 -10.28 6.10
N LYS A 279 25.73 -11.03 5.80
CA LYS A 279 25.66 -12.50 6.02
C LYS A 279 26.23 -13.34 4.88
N ASN A 280 26.61 -12.74 3.74
CA ASN A 280 27.16 -13.42 2.57
C ASN A 280 28.63 -13.06 2.32
N LYS A 281 29.43 -12.89 3.40
CA LYS A 281 30.89 -12.84 3.37
C LYS A 281 31.48 -13.92 4.25
#